data_898b2930db315a46dfe7b927810474f3
#
_entry.id   898b2930db315a46dfe7b927810474f3
#
_cell.length_a   1.000
_cell.length_b   1.000
_cell.length_c   1.000
_cell.angle_alpha   90.00
_cell.angle_beta   90.00
_cell.angle_gamma   90.00
#
_symmetry.space_group_name_H-M   'P 1'
#
loop_
_entity.id
_entity.type
_entity.pdbx_description
1 polymer ?
#
loop_
_entity_poly.entity_id
_entity_poly.type
_entity_poly.pdbx_seq_one_letter_code
_entity_poly.pdbx_strand_id
1 'polypeptide(L)'
;MNFNKSQQEAILQKDGPMLVLAGPGSGKTAVITQRTLNLIEEHHVNPANILVITFTRAAAQEMKHRFLRLAGKEKSHVTFGTFHAVFFMVLKYAYHFESSNIVTEEQRYQFMREIISYHHLEYQDENEFIGEILGEISKVKNERIPLDHFYSSHCGEEIFRKIYTAYVRRLQQNRLIDFDDMLTYTYELFRQRPDILSAWQKKYQYILIDEFQDINQIQYDIMRMLAKPADNLFIVGDDDQSIYRFRGSKPEIMLQFTKVYPKAKVVTLDVNYRCTP
;
A
#
# COMPACT_ATOMS: atom_id res chain seq x y z
N MET A 1 27.20 9.64 8.36
CA MET A 1 26.21 9.80 9.45
C MET A 1 26.58 8.80 10.54
N ASN A 2 26.57 9.22 11.81
CA ASN A 2 26.74 8.28 12.89
C ASN A 2 25.37 7.76 13.31
N PHE A 3 25.09 6.49 13.03
CA PHE A 3 23.88 5.81 13.44
C PHE A 3 24.05 5.27 14.87
N ASN A 4 23.00 5.39 15.71
CA ASN A 4 23.00 4.77 17.03
C ASN A 4 22.85 3.25 16.93
N LYS A 5 22.94 2.54 18.05
CA LYS A 5 22.92 1.07 18.09
C LYS A 5 21.65 0.49 17.50
N SER A 6 20.48 1.02 17.84
CA SER A 6 19.19 0.54 17.30
C SER A 6 19.08 0.77 15.78
N GLN A 7 19.50 1.95 15.32
CA GLN A 7 19.54 2.23 13.88
C GLN A 7 20.51 1.31 13.14
N GLN A 8 21.70 1.04 13.70
CA GLN A 8 22.66 0.10 13.12
C GLN A 8 22.07 -1.32 13.06
N GLU A 9 21.40 -1.79 14.09
CA GLU A 9 20.74 -3.08 14.11
C GLU A 9 19.70 -3.20 13.00
N ALA A 10 18.87 -2.17 12.81
CA ALA A 10 17.88 -2.13 11.73
C ALA A 10 18.50 -2.09 10.33
N ILE A 11 19.67 -1.44 10.17
CA ILE A 11 20.38 -1.33 8.90
C ILE A 11 21.08 -2.64 8.51
N LEU A 12 21.73 -3.30 9.47
CA LEU A 12 22.66 -4.40 9.20
C LEU A 12 21.99 -5.78 9.00
N GLN A 13 20.76 -5.97 9.47
CA GLN A 13 20.07 -7.25 9.25
C GLN A 13 19.86 -7.50 7.76
N LYS A 14 20.32 -8.63 7.23
CA LYS A 14 20.11 -9.01 5.83
C LYS A 14 18.71 -9.59 5.62
N ASP A 15 18.47 -10.79 6.08
CA ASP A 15 17.33 -11.61 5.72
C ASP A 15 16.28 -11.70 6.84
N GLY A 16 15.07 -12.05 6.44
CA GLY A 16 13.94 -12.28 7.33
C GLY A 16 13.12 -11.03 7.64
N PRO A 17 11.97 -11.22 8.30
CA PRO A 17 11.07 -10.13 8.63
C PRO A 17 11.61 -9.28 9.77
N MET A 18 11.41 -7.96 9.68
CA MET A 18 11.78 -7.00 10.72
C MET A 18 10.69 -5.94 10.87
N LEU A 19 10.36 -5.63 12.12
CA LEU A 19 9.53 -4.50 12.51
C LEU A 19 10.39 -3.43 13.20
N VAL A 20 10.34 -2.23 12.68
CA VAL A 20 10.97 -1.06 13.29
C VAL A 20 9.88 -0.11 13.81
N LEU A 21 9.81 0.00 15.14
CA LEU A 21 8.96 0.98 15.82
C LEU A 21 9.73 2.30 15.92
N ALA A 22 9.19 3.35 15.36
CA ALA A 22 9.96 4.55 15.14
C ALA A 22 9.10 5.81 15.26
N GLY A 23 9.26 6.54 16.35
CA GLY A 23 8.58 7.82 16.59
C GLY A 23 8.98 8.93 15.61
N PRO A 24 8.33 10.10 15.70
CA PRO A 24 8.65 11.26 14.88
C PRO A 24 10.11 11.68 15.07
N GLY A 25 10.79 12.00 13.96
CA GLY A 25 12.17 12.51 14.06
C GLY A 25 13.24 11.47 14.41
N SER A 26 12.90 10.18 14.57
CA SER A 26 13.85 9.10 14.90
C SER A 26 14.76 8.68 13.74
N GLY A 27 14.59 9.26 12.55
CA GLY A 27 15.43 8.96 11.38
C GLY A 27 14.96 7.78 10.54
N LYS A 28 13.65 7.44 10.57
CA LYS A 28 13.02 6.37 9.75
C LYS A 28 13.56 6.31 8.32
N THR A 29 13.43 7.42 7.59
CA THR A 29 13.85 7.52 6.19
C THR A 29 15.37 7.30 6.00
N ALA A 30 16.19 7.77 6.95
CA ALA A 30 17.64 7.55 6.91
C ALA A 30 17.98 6.07 7.10
N VAL A 31 17.30 5.38 8.02
CA VAL A 31 17.47 3.95 8.26
C VAL A 31 17.07 3.14 7.01
N ILE A 32 15.90 3.41 6.41
CA ILE A 32 15.44 2.73 5.19
C ILE A 32 16.45 2.92 4.05
N THR A 33 16.89 4.17 3.84
CA THR A 33 17.85 4.50 2.77
C THR A 33 19.18 3.81 2.98
N GLN A 34 19.71 3.84 4.21
CA GLN A 34 21.01 3.21 4.53
C GLN A 34 20.93 1.69 4.50
N ARG A 35 19.81 1.09 4.94
CA ARG A 35 19.56 -0.34 4.81
C ARG A 35 19.54 -0.76 3.35
N THR A 36 18.85 0.00 2.49
CA THR A 36 18.82 -0.25 1.05
C THR A 36 20.23 -0.26 0.46
N LEU A 37 21.06 0.70 0.87
CA LEU A 37 22.45 0.78 0.44
C LEU A 37 23.27 -0.40 0.97
N ASN A 38 23.12 -0.76 2.25
CA ASN A 38 23.80 -1.90 2.88
C ASN A 38 23.47 -3.23 2.18
N LEU A 39 22.21 -3.46 1.81
CA LEU A 39 21.79 -4.64 1.04
C LEU A 39 22.57 -4.75 -0.29
N ILE A 40 22.85 -3.62 -0.94
CA ILE A 40 23.54 -3.59 -2.23
C ILE A 40 25.07 -3.73 -2.04
N GLU A 41 25.65 -2.95 -1.14
CA GLU A 41 27.12 -2.83 -1.02
C GLU A 41 27.73 -3.99 -0.24
N GLU A 42 27.15 -4.34 0.90
CA GLU A 42 27.69 -5.37 1.78
C GLU A 42 27.15 -6.77 1.46
N HIS A 43 25.88 -6.84 1.06
CA HIS A 43 25.23 -8.13 0.80
C HIS A 43 25.11 -8.47 -0.69
N HIS A 44 25.58 -7.59 -1.58
CA HIS A 44 25.61 -7.77 -3.03
C HIS A 44 24.24 -8.09 -3.65
N VAL A 45 23.17 -7.57 -3.05
CA VAL A 45 21.82 -7.71 -3.58
C VAL A 45 21.69 -6.86 -4.84
N ASN A 46 21.15 -7.46 -5.91
CA ASN A 46 20.88 -6.68 -7.12
C ASN A 46 19.86 -5.57 -6.81
N PRO A 47 20.18 -4.29 -7.12
CA PRO A 47 19.26 -3.17 -6.88
C PRO A 47 17.87 -3.37 -7.46
N ALA A 48 17.73 -4.06 -8.61
CA ALA A 48 16.44 -4.35 -9.24
C ALA A 48 15.56 -5.32 -8.43
N ASN A 49 16.14 -6.03 -7.45
CA ASN A 49 15.41 -6.93 -6.57
C ASN A 49 14.93 -6.27 -5.26
N ILE A 50 15.13 -4.98 -5.11
CA ILE A 50 14.73 -4.22 -3.94
C ILE A 50 13.53 -3.34 -4.27
N LEU A 51 12.48 -3.45 -3.47
CA LEU A 51 11.27 -2.64 -3.54
C LEU A 51 11.14 -1.82 -2.25
N VAL A 52 11.05 -0.51 -2.39
CA VAL A 52 10.80 0.42 -1.29
C VAL A 52 9.45 1.09 -1.51
N ILE A 53 8.53 0.89 -0.58
CA ILE A 53 7.17 1.42 -0.64
C ILE A 53 6.97 2.48 0.44
N THR A 54 6.31 3.55 0.07
CA THR A 54 5.85 4.60 0.98
C THR A 54 4.41 4.99 0.64
N PHE A 55 3.77 5.76 1.50
CA PHE A 55 2.35 6.06 1.37
C PHE A 55 2.07 7.09 0.28
N THR A 56 2.95 8.08 0.08
CA THR A 56 2.73 9.16 -0.89
C THR A 56 3.76 9.17 -2.02
N ARG A 57 3.34 9.65 -3.19
CA ARG A 57 4.23 9.80 -4.34
C ARG A 57 5.38 10.76 -4.04
N ALA A 58 5.11 11.84 -3.30
CA ALA A 58 6.13 12.82 -2.90
C ALA A 58 7.20 12.18 -2.01
N ALA A 59 6.80 11.40 -1.00
CA ALA A 59 7.72 10.67 -0.13
C ALA A 59 8.56 9.64 -0.91
N ALA A 60 7.95 8.91 -1.86
CA ALA A 60 8.67 7.97 -2.71
C ALA A 60 9.75 8.67 -3.55
N GLN A 61 9.44 9.82 -4.12
CA GLN A 61 10.40 10.61 -4.91
C GLN A 61 11.52 11.19 -4.03
N GLU A 62 11.18 11.75 -2.87
CA GLU A 62 12.17 12.27 -1.93
C GLU A 62 13.13 11.15 -1.48
N MET A 63 12.60 10.00 -1.10
CA MET A 63 13.39 8.85 -0.67
C MET A 63 14.31 8.35 -1.78
N LYS A 64 13.80 8.26 -3.01
CA LYS A 64 14.60 7.94 -4.20
C LYS A 64 15.73 8.95 -4.41
N HIS A 65 15.45 10.25 -4.35
CA HIS A 65 16.48 11.28 -4.52
C HIS A 65 17.53 11.21 -3.41
N ARG A 66 17.13 10.97 -2.16
CA ARG A 66 18.04 10.81 -1.03
C ARG A 66 18.92 9.59 -1.22
N PHE A 67 18.35 8.46 -1.63
CA PHE A 67 19.09 7.26 -1.94
C PHE A 67 20.13 7.47 -3.05
N LEU A 68 19.74 8.07 -4.18
CA LEU A 68 20.64 8.31 -5.32
C LEU A 68 21.79 9.27 -5.00
N ARG A 69 21.59 10.22 -4.08
CA ARG A 69 22.67 11.10 -3.61
C ARG A 69 23.72 10.34 -2.81
N LEU A 70 23.33 9.27 -2.09
CA LEU A 70 24.25 8.45 -1.29
C LEU A 70 24.89 7.33 -2.12
N ALA A 71 24.10 6.69 -2.95
CA ALA A 71 24.45 5.45 -3.65
C ALA A 71 25.08 5.66 -5.03
N GLY A 72 24.92 6.87 -5.62
CA GLY A 72 25.28 7.13 -7.02
C GLY A 72 24.19 6.69 -8.01
N LYS A 73 24.24 7.23 -9.23
CA LYS A 73 23.24 6.98 -10.29
C LYS A 73 23.24 5.55 -10.81
N GLU A 74 24.37 4.86 -10.72
CA GLU A 74 24.51 3.45 -11.17
C GLU A 74 23.58 2.49 -10.44
N LYS A 75 23.18 2.81 -9.20
CA LYS A 75 22.25 2.02 -8.37
C LYS A 75 20.78 2.41 -8.55
N SER A 76 20.43 3.09 -9.65
CA SER A 76 19.09 3.64 -9.91
C SER A 76 17.98 2.60 -10.13
N HIS A 77 18.33 1.31 -10.21
CA HIS A 77 17.37 0.22 -10.47
C HIS A 77 16.52 -0.20 -9.26
N VAL A 78 16.80 0.32 -8.05
CA VAL A 78 15.90 0.13 -6.90
C VAL A 78 14.53 0.73 -7.23
N THR A 79 13.48 -0.04 -6.98
CA THR A 79 12.11 0.44 -7.20
C THR A 79 11.63 1.20 -5.96
N PHE A 80 11.33 2.49 -6.13
CA PHE A 80 10.66 3.32 -5.13
C PHE A 80 9.26 3.68 -5.63
N GLY A 81 8.24 3.48 -4.82
CA GLY A 81 6.87 3.77 -5.24
C GLY A 81 5.85 3.76 -4.10
N THR A 82 4.59 3.98 -4.46
CA THR A 82 3.45 3.76 -3.58
C THR A 82 2.84 2.40 -3.84
N PHE A 83 2.00 1.89 -2.92
CA PHE A 83 1.26 0.65 -3.13
C PHE A 83 0.52 0.64 -4.47
N HIS A 84 -0.26 1.69 -4.75
CA HIS A 84 -1.02 1.79 -5.99
C HIS A 84 -0.13 1.80 -7.24
N ALA A 85 1.00 2.51 -7.20
CA ALA A 85 1.92 2.55 -8.34
C ALA A 85 2.52 1.17 -8.63
N VAL A 86 2.88 0.42 -7.59
CA VAL A 86 3.42 -0.94 -7.72
C VAL A 86 2.35 -1.91 -8.21
N PHE A 87 1.14 -1.85 -7.65
CA PHE A 87 0.05 -2.73 -8.06
C PHE A 87 -0.43 -2.42 -9.47
N PHE A 88 -0.52 -1.14 -9.84
CA PHE A 88 -0.83 -0.77 -11.21
C PHE A 88 0.22 -1.29 -12.21
N MET A 89 1.50 -1.30 -11.84
CA MET A 89 2.56 -1.90 -12.67
C MET A 89 2.33 -3.41 -12.87
N VAL A 90 1.88 -4.13 -11.83
CA VAL A 90 1.49 -5.55 -11.93
C VAL A 90 0.32 -5.73 -12.91
N LEU A 91 -0.73 -4.91 -12.77
CA LEU A 91 -1.91 -4.98 -13.62
C LEU A 91 -1.61 -4.56 -15.07
N LYS A 92 -0.76 -3.57 -15.26
CA LYS A 92 -0.27 -3.19 -16.60
C LYS A 92 0.41 -4.36 -17.30
N TYR A 93 1.23 -5.10 -16.58
CA TYR A 93 1.89 -6.29 -17.14
C TYR A 93 0.91 -7.41 -17.48
N ALA A 94 -0.05 -7.69 -16.57
CA ALA A 94 -0.96 -8.83 -16.69
C ALA A 94 -2.16 -8.56 -17.62
N TYR A 95 -2.71 -7.35 -17.58
CA TYR A 95 -3.97 -7.00 -18.27
C TYR A 95 -3.80 -5.91 -19.31
N HIS A 96 -2.58 -5.40 -19.52
CA HIS A 96 -2.27 -4.31 -20.45
C HIS A 96 -3.09 -3.04 -20.16
N PHE A 97 -3.29 -2.73 -18.88
CA PHE A 97 -3.89 -1.46 -18.50
C PHE A 97 -2.92 -0.30 -18.76
N GLU A 98 -3.48 0.82 -19.16
CA GLU A 98 -2.77 2.09 -19.33
C GLU A 98 -3.31 3.16 -18.37
N SER A 99 -2.62 4.28 -18.24
CA SER A 99 -3.08 5.37 -17.36
C SER A 99 -4.46 5.91 -17.75
N SER A 100 -4.84 5.81 -19.02
CA SER A 100 -6.19 6.14 -19.53
C SER A 100 -7.29 5.22 -19.01
N ASN A 101 -6.94 4.04 -18.50
CA ASN A 101 -7.90 3.14 -17.87
C ASN A 101 -8.17 3.47 -16.40
N ILE A 102 -7.48 4.45 -15.82
CA ILE A 102 -7.75 4.90 -14.46
C ILE A 102 -8.90 5.92 -14.53
N VAL A 103 -10.02 5.59 -13.90
CA VAL A 103 -11.17 6.50 -13.84
C VAL A 103 -10.80 7.77 -13.07
N THR A 104 -11.14 8.92 -13.61
CA THR A 104 -10.97 10.20 -12.93
C THR A 104 -12.04 10.40 -11.86
N GLU A 105 -11.80 11.28 -10.90
CA GLU A 105 -12.77 11.60 -9.88
C GLU A 105 -14.06 12.20 -10.50
N GLU A 106 -13.91 13.07 -11.49
CA GLU A 106 -15.02 13.66 -12.24
C GLU A 106 -15.89 12.58 -12.91
N GLN A 107 -15.27 11.61 -13.60
CA GLN A 107 -15.99 10.48 -14.21
C GLN A 107 -16.69 9.61 -13.16
N ARG A 108 -16.03 9.36 -12.00
CA ARG A 108 -16.66 8.61 -10.89
C ARG A 108 -17.94 9.27 -10.43
N TYR A 109 -17.89 10.59 -10.17
CA TYR A 109 -19.06 11.35 -9.75
C TYR A 109 -20.14 11.38 -10.84
N GLN A 110 -19.76 11.53 -12.11
CA GLN A 110 -20.71 11.49 -13.22
C GLN A 110 -21.41 10.13 -13.29
N PHE A 111 -20.67 9.02 -13.22
CA PHE A 111 -21.27 7.68 -13.22
C PHE A 111 -22.22 7.48 -12.05
N MET A 112 -21.85 7.96 -10.87
CA MET A 112 -22.69 7.86 -9.68
C MET A 112 -23.97 8.67 -9.81
N ARG A 113 -23.92 9.92 -10.33
CA ARG A 113 -25.11 10.73 -10.60
C ARG A 113 -26.09 10.00 -11.51
N GLU A 114 -25.59 9.46 -12.63
CA GLU A 114 -26.41 8.69 -13.57
C GLU A 114 -27.05 7.47 -12.90
N ILE A 115 -26.31 6.73 -12.08
CA ILE A 115 -26.80 5.53 -11.40
C ILE A 115 -27.85 5.91 -10.34
N ILE A 116 -27.57 6.92 -9.51
CA ILE A 116 -28.43 7.32 -8.40
C ILE A 116 -29.77 7.91 -8.91
N SER A 117 -29.76 8.63 -10.04
CA SER A 117 -30.96 9.23 -10.63
C SER A 117 -32.08 8.22 -10.90
N TYR A 118 -31.77 6.94 -11.12
CA TYR A 118 -32.75 5.88 -11.32
C TYR A 118 -33.43 5.39 -10.04
N HIS A 119 -32.91 5.78 -8.85
CA HIS A 119 -33.36 5.21 -7.57
C HIS A 119 -34.25 6.15 -6.75
N HIS A 120 -34.51 7.40 -7.25
CA HIS A 120 -35.35 8.38 -6.58
C HIS A 120 -35.04 8.56 -5.09
N LEU A 121 -33.75 8.63 -4.75
CA LEU A 121 -33.30 8.78 -3.37
C LEU A 121 -33.42 10.23 -2.91
N GLU A 122 -33.82 10.41 -1.64
CA GLU A 122 -33.81 11.72 -0.99
C GLU A 122 -32.43 11.97 -0.37
N TYR A 123 -31.79 13.08 -0.71
CA TYR A 123 -30.53 13.55 -0.14
C TYR A 123 -30.54 15.09 -0.06
N GLN A 124 -29.80 15.64 0.90
CA GLN A 124 -29.72 17.10 1.07
C GLN A 124 -28.69 17.70 0.09
N ASP A 125 -27.55 17.08 -0.07
CA ASP A 125 -26.50 17.44 -1.02
C ASP A 125 -26.10 16.20 -1.84
N GLU A 126 -26.21 16.32 -3.15
CA GLU A 126 -25.91 15.20 -4.08
C GLU A 126 -24.44 14.79 -4.03
N ASN A 127 -23.51 15.75 -3.98
CA ASN A 127 -22.09 15.45 -4.01
C ASN A 127 -21.63 14.82 -2.70
N GLU A 128 -22.16 15.26 -1.57
CA GLU A 128 -21.88 14.65 -0.25
C GLU A 128 -22.39 13.21 -0.23
N PHE A 129 -23.64 12.98 -0.62
CA PHE A 129 -24.22 11.64 -0.69
C PHE A 129 -23.43 10.71 -1.62
N ILE A 130 -23.03 11.18 -2.81
CA ILE A 130 -22.17 10.40 -3.73
C ILE A 130 -20.85 10.07 -3.06
N GLY A 131 -20.23 11.02 -2.37
CA GLY A 131 -18.98 10.81 -1.65
C GLY A 131 -19.09 9.73 -0.58
N GLU A 132 -20.18 9.74 0.19
CA GLU A 132 -20.48 8.75 1.22
C GLU A 132 -20.67 7.34 0.63
N ILE A 133 -21.47 7.21 -0.44
CA ILE A 133 -21.68 5.93 -1.13
C ILE A 133 -20.38 5.41 -1.75
N LEU A 134 -19.57 6.27 -2.37
CA LEU A 134 -18.25 5.89 -2.89
C LEU A 134 -17.30 5.44 -1.76
N GLY A 135 -17.39 6.06 -0.59
CA GLY A 135 -16.67 5.64 0.62
C GLY A 135 -17.07 4.23 1.08
N GLU A 136 -18.37 3.93 1.07
CA GLU A 136 -18.88 2.60 1.40
C GLU A 136 -18.47 1.55 0.35
N ILE A 137 -18.50 1.89 -0.94
CA ILE A 137 -18.01 1.02 -2.03
C ILE A 137 -16.52 0.71 -1.81
N SER A 138 -15.72 1.73 -1.49
CA SER A 138 -14.30 1.58 -1.17
C SER A 138 -14.08 0.64 0.02
N LYS A 139 -14.87 0.79 1.09
CA LYS A 139 -14.81 -0.10 2.25
C LYS A 139 -15.13 -1.55 1.88
N VAL A 140 -16.22 -1.78 1.14
CA VAL A 140 -16.59 -3.13 0.67
C VAL A 140 -15.45 -3.77 -0.11
N LYS A 141 -14.84 -3.03 -1.06
CA LYS A 141 -13.72 -3.52 -1.87
C LYS A 141 -12.47 -3.81 -1.03
N ASN A 142 -12.03 -2.84 -0.21
CA ASN A 142 -10.77 -2.94 0.54
C ASN A 142 -10.82 -3.94 1.70
N GLU A 143 -11.98 -4.09 2.34
CA GLU A 143 -12.17 -5.07 3.40
C GLU A 143 -12.66 -6.43 2.86
N ARG A 144 -12.95 -6.51 1.56
CA ARG A 144 -13.46 -7.70 0.88
C ARG A 144 -14.72 -8.24 1.56
N ILE A 145 -15.62 -7.34 1.95
CA ILE A 145 -16.88 -7.70 2.60
C ILE A 145 -17.79 -8.31 1.54
N PRO A 146 -18.35 -9.51 1.75
CA PRO A 146 -19.39 -10.02 0.86
C PRO A 146 -20.55 -9.03 0.80
N LEU A 147 -20.98 -8.65 -0.42
CA LEU A 147 -21.99 -7.61 -0.60
C LEU A 147 -23.30 -7.90 0.13
N ASP A 148 -23.63 -9.19 0.29
CA ASP A 148 -24.81 -9.65 1.02
C ASP A 148 -24.70 -9.44 2.55
N HIS A 149 -23.50 -9.21 3.07
CA HIS A 149 -23.22 -8.94 4.48
C HIS A 149 -22.88 -7.48 4.78
N PHE A 150 -23.01 -6.60 3.77
CA PHE A 150 -22.77 -5.18 3.96
C PHE A 150 -24.09 -4.44 4.14
N TYR A 151 -24.15 -3.60 5.17
CA TYR A 151 -25.28 -2.75 5.52
C TYR A 151 -24.85 -1.30 5.35
N SER A 152 -25.46 -0.61 4.36
CA SER A 152 -25.18 0.80 4.11
C SER A 152 -25.76 1.68 5.22
N SER A 153 -25.03 2.71 5.59
CA SER A 153 -25.48 3.73 6.54
C SER A 153 -26.25 4.88 5.85
N HIS A 154 -26.22 4.94 4.51
CA HIS A 154 -26.70 6.09 3.74
C HIS A 154 -27.91 5.76 2.86
N CYS A 155 -28.18 4.48 2.59
CA CYS A 155 -29.39 4.05 1.86
C CYS A 155 -29.78 2.62 2.23
N GLY A 156 -30.97 2.19 1.75
CA GLY A 156 -31.42 0.81 1.97
C GLY A 156 -30.49 -0.22 1.33
N GLU A 157 -30.31 -1.36 1.98
CA GLU A 157 -29.36 -2.43 1.58
C GLU A 157 -29.53 -2.86 0.13
N GLU A 158 -30.76 -3.11 -0.30
CA GLU A 158 -31.06 -3.53 -1.68
C GLU A 158 -30.66 -2.46 -2.70
N ILE A 159 -30.87 -1.19 -2.36
CA ILE A 159 -30.51 -0.05 -3.20
C ILE A 159 -28.99 0.07 -3.28
N PHE A 160 -28.30 -0.04 -2.15
CA PHE A 160 -26.83 -0.03 -2.15
C PHE A 160 -26.24 -1.13 -3.04
N ARG A 161 -26.78 -2.35 -2.94
CA ARG A 161 -26.33 -3.48 -3.78
C ARG A 161 -26.54 -3.22 -5.27
N LYS A 162 -27.66 -2.59 -5.64
CA LYS A 162 -27.93 -2.19 -7.03
C LYS A 162 -26.95 -1.11 -7.50
N ILE A 163 -26.71 -0.08 -6.67
CA ILE A 163 -25.74 0.99 -6.98
C ILE A 163 -24.33 0.41 -7.12
N TYR A 164 -23.87 -0.39 -6.16
CA TYR A 164 -22.57 -1.05 -6.21
C TYR A 164 -22.38 -1.84 -7.49
N THR A 165 -23.35 -2.69 -7.81
CA THR A 165 -23.31 -3.56 -9.00
C THR A 165 -23.32 -2.73 -10.29
N ALA A 166 -24.13 -1.69 -10.36
CA ALA A 166 -24.18 -0.80 -11.51
C ALA A 166 -22.86 -0.03 -11.70
N TYR A 167 -22.25 0.46 -10.61
CA TYR A 167 -20.97 1.15 -10.64
C TYR A 167 -19.84 0.23 -11.14
N VAL A 168 -19.72 -0.95 -10.56
CA VAL A 168 -18.70 -1.94 -10.99
C VAL A 168 -18.89 -2.32 -12.45
N ARG A 169 -20.15 -2.56 -12.89
CA ARG A 169 -20.46 -2.86 -14.28
C ARG A 169 -20.07 -1.71 -15.20
N ARG A 170 -20.34 -0.45 -14.81
CA ARG A 170 -19.99 0.74 -15.58
C ARG A 170 -18.48 0.86 -15.79
N LEU A 171 -17.69 0.63 -14.74
CA LEU A 171 -16.24 0.60 -14.85
C LEU A 171 -15.78 -0.50 -15.84
N GLN A 172 -16.28 -1.71 -15.68
CA GLN A 172 -15.92 -2.86 -16.55
C GLN A 172 -16.27 -2.62 -18.01
N GLN A 173 -17.49 -2.13 -18.31
CA GLN A 173 -17.94 -1.84 -19.67
C GLN A 173 -17.07 -0.81 -20.40
N ASN A 174 -16.51 0.14 -19.66
CA ASN A 174 -15.62 1.17 -20.17
C ASN A 174 -14.13 0.80 -20.08
N ARG A 175 -13.82 -0.42 -19.60
CA ARG A 175 -12.46 -0.86 -19.34
C ARG A 175 -11.70 0.10 -18.40
N LEU A 176 -12.41 0.60 -17.41
CA LEU A 176 -11.87 1.50 -16.38
C LEU A 176 -11.67 0.75 -15.07
N ILE A 177 -10.72 1.23 -14.28
CA ILE A 177 -10.45 0.79 -12.90
C ILE A 177 -10.34 2.00 -11.99
N ASP A 178 -10.82 1.89 -10.77
CA ASP A 178 -10.55 2.85 -9.72
C ASP A 178 -9.33 2.42 -8.86
N PHE A 179 -8.95 3.23 -7.88
CA PHE A 179 -7.82 2.92 -7.02
C PHE A 179 -8.06 1.67 -6.17
N ASP A 180 -9.30 1.41 -5.76
CA ASP A 180 -9.65 0.21 -5.00
C ASP A 180 -9.57 -1.05 -5.87
N ASP A 181 -9.93 -0.94 -7.16
CA ASP A 181 -9.78 -2.03 -8.12
C ASP A 181 -8.31 -2.39 -8.34
N MET A 182 -7.37 -1.44 -8.24
CA MET A 182 -5.94 -1.76 -8.33
C MET A 182 -5.51 -2.75 -7.24
N LEU A 183 -6.07 -2.61 -6.04
CA LEU A 183 -5.78 -3.49 -4.92
C LEU A 183 -6.48 -4.84 -5.10
N THR A 184 -7.79 -4.83 -5.34
CA THR A 184 -8.61 -6.04 -5.45
C THR A 184 -8.18 -6.90 -6.63
N TYR A 185 -7.94 -6.32 -7.80
CA TYR A 185 -7.50 -7.07 -8.98
C TYR A 185 -6.08 -7.63 -8.82
N THR A 186 -5.16 -6.91 -8.18
CA THR A 186 -3.82 -7.44 -7.89
C THR A 186 -3.89 -8.62 -6.92
N TYR A 187 -4.71 -8.51 -5.87
CA TYR A 187 -4.91 -9.59 -4.91
C TYR A 187 -5.48 -10.85 -5.58
N GLU A 188 -6.55 -10.70 -6.37
CA GLU A 188 -7.17 -11.82 -7.07
C GLU A 188 -6.25 -12.41 -8.14
N LEU A 189 -5.52 -11.58 -8.88
CA LEU A 189 -4.53 -12.02 -9.84
C LEU A 189 -3.49 -12.93 -9.19
N PHE A 190 -2.92 -12.51 -8.06
CA PHE A 190 -1.90 -13.29 -7.36
C PHE A 190 -2.44 -14.60 -6.78
N ARG A 191 -3.72 -14.63 -6.39
CA ARG A 191 -4.38 -15.86 -5.96
C ARG A 191 -4.64 -16.85 -7.09
N GLN A 192 -5.05 -16.34 -8.25
CA GLN A 192 -5.49 -17.16 -9.39
C GLN A 192 -4.32 -17.54 -10.32
N ARG A 193 -3.23 -16.75 -10.32
CA ARG A 193 -2.07 -16.91 -11.20
C ARG A 193 -0.77 -17.00 -10.41
N PRO A 194 -0.48 -18.18 -9.81
CA PRO A 194 0.76 -18.41 -9.07
C PRO A 194 2.03 -18.21 -9.91
N ASP A 195 1.95 -18.42 -11.21
CA ASP A 195 3.02 -18.16 -12.17
C ASP A 195 3.41 -16.67 -12.23
N ILE A 196 2.40 -15.77 -12.27
CA ILE A 196 2.61 -14.33 -12.25
C ILE A 196 3.15 -13.91 -10.87
N LEU A 197 2.55 -14.39 -9.79
CA LEU A 197 3.05 -14.13 -8.43
C LEU A 197 4.52 -14.54 -8.31
N SER A 198 4.88 -15.75 -8.76
CA SER A 198 6.26 -16.25 -8.71
C SER A 198 7.24 -15.35 -9.48
N ALA A 199 6.84 -14.83 -10.63
CA ALA A 199 7.67 -13.88 -11.38
C ALA A 199 7.95 -12.59 -10.59
N TRP A 200 6.94 -12.05 -9.90
CA TRP A 200 7.09 -10.86 -9.08
C TRP A 200 7.86 -11.13 -7.78
N GLN A 201 7.72 -12.30 -7.16
CA GLN A 201 8.52 -12.74 -6.01
C GLN A 201 10.01 -12.85 -6.37
N LYS A 202 10.33 -13.37 -7.56
CA LYS A 202 11.71 -13.42 -8.08
C LYS A 202 12.27 -12.02 -8.36
N LYS A 203 11.42 -11.10 -8.80
CA LYS A 203 11.80 -9.70 -9.04
C LYS A 203 12.05 -8.96 -7.72
N TYR A 204 11.14 -9.04 -6.77
CA TYR A 204 11.24 -8.30 -5.50
C TYR A 204 11.55 -9.24 -4.35
N GLN A 205 12.85 -9.42 -4.10
CA GLN A 205 13.35 -10.32 -3.04
C GLN A 205 13.45 -9.63 -1.69
N TYR A 206 13.53 -8.30 -1.67
CA TYR A 206 13.58 -7.48 -0.46
C TYR A 206 12.54 -6.37 -0.58
N ILE A 207 11.64 -6.30 0.39
CA ILE A 207 10.54 -5.34 0.42
C ILE A 207 10.67 -4.51 1.69
N LEU A 208 10.80 -3.20 1.53
CA LEU A 208 10.87 -2.22 2.61
C LEU A 208 9.64 -1.33 2.54
N ILE A 209 8.93 -1.17 3.65
CA ILE A 209 7.69 -0.38 3.72
C ILE A 209 7.83 0.68 4.80
N ASP A 210 7.66 1.95 4.41
CA ASP A 210 7.58 3.09 5.31
C ASP A 210 6.12 3.40 5.67
N GLU A 211 5.91 4.07 6.81
CA GLU A 211 4.60 4.45 7.35
C GLU A 211 3.61 3.25 7.40
N PHE A 212 4.10 2.12 7.91
CA PHE A 212 3.34 0.86 7.88
C PHE A 212 2.06 0.89 8.72
N GLN A 213 1.94 1.81 9.68
CA GLN A 213 0.72 2.01 10.48
C GLN A 213 -0.49 2.43 9.61
N ASP A 214 -0.26 2.96 8.42
CA ASP A 214 -1.30 3.45 7.51
C ASP A 214 -1.79 2.41 6.50
N ILE A 215 -1.25 1.17 6.57
CA ILE A 215 -1.61 0.09 5.64
C ILE A 215 -3.02 -0.45 5.92
N ASN A 216 -3.74 -0.81 4.85
CA ASN A 216 -4.99 -1.54 4.95
C ASN A 216 -4.78 -3.07 4.79
N GLN A 217 -5.84 -3.85 5.08
CA GLN A 217 -5.74 -5.30 5.10
C GLN A 217 -5.36 -5.91 3.74
N ILE A 218 -5.95 -5.42 2.64
CA ILE A 218 -5.66 -5.97 1.31
C ILE A 218 -4.24 -5.64 0.84
N GLN A 219 -3.73 -4.45 1.14
CA GLN A 219 -2.34 -4.10 0.89
C GLN A 219 -1.38 -5.03 1.64
N TYR A 220 -1.67 -5.28 2.92
CA TYR A 220 -0.87 -6.20 3.73
C TYR A 220 -0.88 -7.62 3.17
N ASP A 221 -2.06 -8.12 2.81
CA ASP A 221 -2.19 -9.47 2.25
C ASP A 221 -1.40 -9.63 0.95
N ILE A 222 -1.45 -8.63 0.05
CA ILE A 222 -0.65 -8.62 -1.18
C ILE A 222 0.85 -8.62 -0.87
N MET A 223 1.29 -7.79 0.09
CA MET A 223 2.70 -7.74 0.48
C MET A 223 3.18 -9.05 1.08
N ARG A 224 2.36 -9.71 1.89
CA ARG A 224 2.67 -11.04 2.43
C ARG A 224 2.81 -12.10 1.33
N MET A 225 1.93 -12.07 0.33
CA MET A 225 2.05 -12.96 -0.83
C MET A 225 3.35 -12.69 -1.58
N LEU A 226 3.67 -11.43 -1.82
CA LEU A 226 4.84 -11.03 -2.59
C LEU A 226 6.16 -11.32 -1.87
N ALA A 227 6.22 -11.18 -0.54
CA ALA A 227 7.42 -11.44 0.26
C ALA A 227 7.82 -12.91 0.36
N LYS A 228 6.90 -13.84 0.06
CA LYS A 228 7.17 -15.29 0.09
C LYS A 228 8.13 -15.71 -1.03
N PRO A 229 8.90 -16.81 -0.83
CA PRO A 229 8.98 -17.62 0.39
C PRO A 229 9.97 -17.07 1.43
N ALA A 230 10.79 -16.08 1.09
CA ALA A 230 11.90 -15.62 1.92
C ALA A 230 11.47 -14.76 3.11
N ASP A 231 10.28 -14.13 3.03
CA ASP A 231 9.75 -13.20 4.02
C ASP A 231 10.72 -12.03 4.37
N ASN A 232 11.50 -11.57 3.40
CA ASN A 232 12.39 -10.42 3.57
C ASN A 232 11.57 -9.13 3.55
N LEU A 233 10.76 -8.97 4.59
CA LEU A 233 9.82 -7.85 4.75
C LEU A 233 10.29 -6.97 5.91
N PHE A 234 10.78 -5.80 5.58
CA PHE A 234 11.21 -4.77 6.51
C PHE A 234 10.14 -3.68 6.59
N ILE A 235 9.52 -3.54 7.74
CA ILE A 235 8.46 -2.55 7.95
C ILE A 235 8.88 -1.54 9.00
N VAL A 236 8.59 -0.27 8.72
CA VAL A 236 8.84 0.85 9.63
C VAL A 236 7.53 1.59 9.84
N GLY A 237 7.21 1.87 11.07
CA GLY A 237 6.00 2.61 11.42
C GLY A 237 6.04 3.17 12.83
N ASP A 238 5.06 4.01 13.10
CA ASP A 238 4.83 4.66 14.37
C ASP A 238 3.44 4.25 14.87
N ASP A 239 3.40 3.52 15.97
CA ASP A 239 2.14 3.02 16.54
C ASP A 239 1.27 4.14 17.13
N ASP A 240 1.86 5.29 17.49
CA ASP A 240 1.16 6.46 18.03
C ASP A 240 0.59 7.39 16.93
N GLN A 241 1.01 7.27 15.66
CA GLN A 241 0.69 8.20 14.57
C GLN A 241 -0.34 7.72 13.54
N SER A 242 -1.16 6.73 13.81
CA SER A 242 -2.18 6.29 12.84
C SER A 242 -3.31 7.32 12.68
N ILE A 243 -3.18 8.19 11.66
CA ILE A 243 -4.17 9.24 11.35
C ILE A 243 -5.09 8.88 10.18
N TYR A 244 -4.81 7.80 9.42
CA TYR A 244 -5.57 7.43 8.22
C TYR A 244 -6.61 6.32 8.44
N ARG A 245 -7.16 6.18 9.66
CA ARG A 245 -8.24 5.23 9.97
C ARG A 245 -9.45 5.41 9.04
N PHE A 246 -9.77 6.64 8.65
CA PHE A 246 -10.86 6.95 7.72
C PHE A 246 -10.67 6.39 6.30
N ARG A 247 -9.43 6.00 5.93
CA ARG A 247 -9.10 5.30 4.66
C ARG A 247 -8.94 3.79 4.84
N GLY A 248 -9.43 3.22 5.96
CA GLY A 248 -9.36 1.79 6.25
C GLY A 248 -8.00 1.31 6.74
N SER A 249 -7.10 2.22 7.19
CA SER A 249 -5.87 1.80 7.83
C SER A 249 -6.15 1.03 9.12
N LYS A 250 -5.38 -0.03 9.34
CA LYS A 250 -5.51 -0.94 10.49
C LYS A 250 -4.20 -1.00 11.27
N PRO A 251 -3.98 -0.10 12.24
CA PRO A 251 -2.76 -0.11 13.08
C PRO A 251 -2.54 -1.46 13.76
N GLU A 252 -3.63 -2.18 14.02
CA GLU A 252 -3.59 -3.51 14.61
C GLU A 252 -2.76 -4.51 13.77
N ILE A 253 -2.66 -4.29 12.46
CA ILE A 253 -1.82 -5.13 11.57
C ILE A 253 -0.36 -5.04 12.00
N MET A 254 0.12 -3.84 12.32
CA MET A 254 1.49 -3.64 12.79
C MET A 254 1.73 -4.32 14.14
N LEU A 255 0.78 -4.17 15.08
CA LEU A 255 0.85 -4.81 16.40
C LEU A 255 0.78 -6.34 16.32
N GLN A 256 0.14 -6.88 15.29
CA GLN A 256 0.04 -8.33 15.07
C GLN A 256 1.18 -8.89 14.22
N PHE A 257 2.10 -8.06 13.74
CA PHE A 257 3.17 -8.49 12.84
C PHE A 257 4.01 -9.63 13.41
N THR A 258 4.40 -9.55 14.68
CA THR A 258 5.18 -10.59 15.35
C THR A 258 4.42 -11.90 15.59
N LYS A 259 3.08 -11.83 15.64
CA LYS A 259 2.25 -13.06 15.69
C LYS A 259 2.24 -13.77 14.35
N VAL A 260 2.23 -13.01 13.25
CA VAL A 260 2.28 -13.55 11.88
C VAL A 260 3.70 -14.01 11.52
N TYR A 261 4.72 -13.31 12.00
CA TYR A 261 6.13 -13.60 11.81
C TYR A 261 6.84 -13.82 13.15
N PRO A 262 6.74 -15.02 13.76
CA PRO A 262 7.30 -15.26 15.10
C PRO A 262 8.83 -15.11 15.17
N LYS A 263 9.50 -15.15 14.03
CA LYS A 263 10.95 -14.94 13.91
C LYS A 263 11.33 -13.50 13.57
N ALA A 264 10.37 -12.60 13.51
CA ALA A 264 10.62 -11.20 13.21
C ALA A 264 11.48 -10.55 14.30
N LYS A 265 12.50 -9.82 13.89
CA LYS A 265 13.19 -8.90 14.78
C LYS A 265 12.34 -7.65 14.99
N VAL A 266 12.33 -7.16 16.23
CA VAL A 266 11.70 -5.88 16.58
C VAL A 266 12.78 -4.94 17.08
N VAL A 267 12.86 -3.76 16.48
CA VAL A 267 13.80 -2.71 16.85
C VAL A 267 13.03 -1.43 17.12
N THR A 268 13.32 -0.77 18.24
CA THR A 268 12.73 0.54 18.57
C THR A 268 13.74 1.66 18.34
N LEU A 269 13.35 2.67 17.57
CA LEU A 269 14.12 3.90 17.40
C LEU A 269 13.58 4.97 18.35
N ASP A 270 14.15 5.04 19.53
CA ASP A 270 13.71 5.84 20.68
C ASP A 270 14.29 7.25 20.72
N VAL A 271 15.31 7.55 19.91
CA VAL A 271 15.97 8.86 19.91
C VAL A 271 15.39 9.78 18.83
N ASN A 272 14.87 10.94 19.26
CA ASN A 272 14.40 11.98 18.36
C ASN A 272 15.55 12.92 17.98
N TYR A 273 15.86 13.01 16.70
CA TYR A 273 16.93 13.88 16.16
C TYR A 273 16.39 15.18 15.53
N ARG A 274 15.07 15.38 15.49
CA ARG A 274 14.45 16.56 14.86
C ARG A 274 14.28 17.71 15.83
N CYS A 275 13.99 17.43 17.10
CA CYS A 275 13.85 18.44 18.14
C CYS A 275 15.18 18.56 18.88
N THR A 276 15.78 19.76 18.89
CA THR A 276 16.81 20.12 19.87
C THR A 276 16.18 20.14 21.25
N PRO A 277 16.90 19.70 22.30
CA PRO A 277 16.44 19.82 23.67
C PRO A 277 16.21 21.28 24.09
#